data_375e959aa256c8d41a220b484a4fa453
#
_entry.id   375e959aa256c8d41a220b484a4fa453
#
_cell.length_a   1.000
_cell.length_b   1.000
_cell.length_c   1.000
_cell.angle_alpha   90.00
_cell.angle_beta   90.00
_cell.angle_gamma   90.00
#
_symmetry.space_group_name_H-M   'P 1'
#
loop_
_entity.id
_entity.type
_entity.pdbx_description
1 polymer ?
#
loop_
_entity_poly.entity_id
_entity_poly.type
_entity_poly.pdbx_seq_one_letter_code
_entity_poly.pdbx_strand_id
1 'polypeptide(L)'
;MNKKINAICFIFILLFLISAVSASNSENETLQQIQPDYQKDLSTVNVENSGTENIEKLGEMQEIEKKKVTLTAPDVKMHYNDGSKFTAMLKYKKKVIGNAKIQIQINGQTFTKTTDSKGKASINLNYKSGTYHVLSICKGNDEFEGTTTKSTVTIKSTIKCSDFSKYYKNNAKYSSTFYDKKGKPLKNTAVKFKLDKKIYTVKTNSKVLESWP
;
A
#
# COMPACT_ATOMS: atom_id res chain seq x y z
N MET A 1 -16.07 39.98 25.39
CA MET A 1 -16.24 38.63 24.81
C MET A 1 -14.99 38.29 24.01
N ASN A 2 -14.14 37.42 24.53
CA ASN A 2 -12.88 37.01 23.87
C ASN A 2 -13.20 35.91 22.85
N LYS A 3 -13.33 36.29 21.57
CA LYS A 3 -13.40 35.29 20.50
C LYS A 3 -12.03 34.70 20.23
N LYS A 4 -11.85 33.41 20.54
CA LYS A 4 -10.68 32.63 20.08
C LYS A 4 -10.96 32.21 18.63
N ILE A 5 -10.03 32.50 17.73
CA ILE A 5 -10.10 32.02 16.33
C ILE A 5 -9.16 30.80 16.26
N ASN A 6 -9.75 29.63 16.07
CA ASN A 6 -9.00 28.39 15.83
C ASN A 6 -8.86 28.19 14.32
N ALA A 7 -7.68 28.26 13.79
CA ALA A 7 -7.38 27.89 12.41
C ALA A 7 -6.89 26.44 12.40
N ILE A 8 -7.74 25.52 11.93
CA ILE A 8 -7.37 24.12 11.72
C ILE A 8 -6.75 24.02 10.33
N CYS A 9 -5.55 23.45 10.24
CA CYS A 9 -4.80 23.31 8.99
C CYS A 9 -5.42 22.25 8.09
N PHE A 10 -6.58 22.55 7.44
CA PHE A 10 -7.12 21.75 6.35
C PHE A 10 -6.69 22.37 5.02
N ILE A 11 -5.61 21.89 4.45
CA ILE A 11 -5.21 22.28 3.10
C ILE A 11 -5.68 21.20 2.13
N PHE A 12 -6.78 21.48 1.44
CA PHE A 12 -7.21 20.68 0.30
C PHE A 12 -6.37 21.08 -0.92
N ILE A 13 -5.48 20.20 -1.35
CA ILE A 13 -4.88 20.30 -2.69
C ILE A 13 -5.90 19.76 -3.67
N LEU A 14 -6.64 20.66 -4.30
CA LEU A 14 -7.59 20.32 -5.37
C LEU A 14 -6.79 20.17 -6.67
N LEU A 15 -6.34 18.95 -6.97
CA LEU A 15 -5.91 18.59 -8.33
C LEU A 15 -7.15 18.19 -9.12
N PHE A 16 -7.59 19.07 -10.02
CA PHE A 16 -8.59 18.74 -11.04
C PHE A 16 -7.95 17.77 -12.04
N LEU A 17 -8.35 16.50 -12.01
CA LEU A 17 -8.32 15.64 -13.17
C LEU A 17 -9.76 15.36 -13.55
N ILE A 18 -10.20 15.97 -14.64
CA ILE A 18 -11.45 15.65 -15.32
C ILE A 18 -11.24 14.30 -16.02
N SER A 19 -11.99 13.30 -15.61
CA SER A 19 -12.23 12.12 -16.41
C SER A 19 -13.71 11.79 -16.36
N ALA A 20 -14.33 11.82 -17.51
CA ALA A 20 -15.69 11.46 -17.75
C ALA A 20 -15.95 10.00 -17.40
N VAL A 21 -17.07 9.75 -16.73
CA VAL A 21 -17.57 8.40 -16.46
C VAL A 21 -18.98 8.29 -16.99
N SER A 22 -19.15 7.29 -17.83
CA SER A 22 -20.46 6.74 -18.19
C SER A 22 -21.01 5.90 -17.05
N ALA A 23 -22.28 6.14 -16.76
CA ALA A 23 -23.08 5.31 -15.87
C ALA A 23 -23.59 4.06 -16.60
N SER A 24 -23.67 2.94 -15.91
CA SER A 24 -24.67 1.91 -16.22
C SER A 24 -25.07 1.16 -14.95
N ASN A 25 -26.38 0.96 -14.87
CA ASN A 25 -27.24 0.49 -13.79
C ASN A 25 -27.04 -0.96 -13.33
N SER A 26 -27.43 -1.14 -12.08
CA SER A 26 -28.29 -2.18 -11.45
C SER A 26 -28.01 -3.67 -11.77
N GLU A 27 -27.91 -4.50 -10.74
CA GLU A 27 -29.02 -5.34 -10.27
C GLU A 27 -28.61 -6.14 -9.03
N ASN A 28 -29.59 -6.28 -8.13
CA ASN A 28 -29.57 -7.17 -6.97
C ASN A 28 -29.42 -8.63 -7.40
N GLU A 29 -28.49 -9.39 -6.83
CA GLU A 29 -28.67 -10.82 -6.73
C GLU A 29 -28.27 -11.37 -5.36
N THR A 30 -29.21 -12.11 -4.86
CA THR A 30 -29.38 -12.84 -3.63
C THR A 30 -28.21 -13.82 -3.36
N LEU A 31 -27.67 -13.76 -2.16
CA LEU A 31 -26.75 -14.75 -1.62
C LEU A 31 -27.47 -16.09 -1.45
N GLN A 32 -27.19 -17.07 -2.28
CA GLN A 32 -27.43 -18.47 -1.99
C GLN A 32 -26.13 -19.14 -1.59
N GLN A 33 -26.10 -19.58 -0.34
CA GLN A 33 -25.10 -20.51 0.17
C GLN A 33 -25.24 -21.85 -0.56
N ILE A 34 -24.17 -22.28 -1.21
CA ILE A 34 -24.05 -23.66 -1.68
C ILE A 34 -22.99 -24.32 -0.79
N GLN A 35 -23.47 -25.16 0.13
CA GLN A 35 -22.64 -26.18 0.80
C GLN A 35 -22.47 -27.35 -0.18
N PRO A 36 -21.26 -27.87 -0.38
CA PRO A 36 -21.12 -29.18 -1.03
C PRO A 36 -21.32 -30.29 0.01
N ASP A 37 -22.37 -31.03 -0.22
CA ASP A 37 -22.71 -32.28 0.49
C ASP A 37 -21.72 -33.38 0.05
N TYR A 38 -20.90 -33.84 1.01
CA TYR A 38 -20.06 -35.02 0.80
C TYR A 38 -20.82 -36.23 1.28
N GLN A 39 -21.65 -36.82 0.39
CA GLN A 39 -22.15 -38.18 0.63
C GLN A 39 -21.12 -39.22 0.19
N LYS A 40 -20.74 -39.96 1.18
CA LYS A 40 -19.91 -41.13 1.21
C LYS A 40 -20.69 -42.30 0.59
N ASP A 41 -20.31 -42.75 -0.59
CA ASP A 41 -20.83 -44.01 -1.12
C ASP A 41 -19.74 -45.09 -1.01
N LEU A 42 -19.94 -45.95 -0.01
CA LEU A 42 -19.15 -47.15 0.23
C LEU A 42 -19.89 -48.30 -0.44
N SER A 43 -19.62 -48.55 -1.73
CA SER A 43 -20.00 -49.82 -2.36
C SER A 43 -18.86 -50.83 -2.19
N THR A 44 -19.16 -51.87 -1.46
CA THR A 44 -18.39 -53.09 -1.23
C THR A 44 -17.92 -53.73 -2.53
N VAL A 45 -16.59 -53.80 -2.70
CA VAL A 45 -15.98 -54.66 -3.71
C VAL A 45 -15.57 -55.96 -3.01
N ASN A 46 -16.26 -57.07 -3.39
CA ASN A 46 -15.84 -58.42 -3.06
C ASN A 46 -14.55 -58.74 -3.79
N VAL A 47 -13.49 -59.01 -3.03
CA VAL A 47 -12.24 -59.56 -3.56
C VAL A 47 -12.29 -61.07 -3.44
N GLU A 48 -12.53 -61.77 -4.55
CA GLU A 48 -12.21 -63.19 -4.67
C GLU A 48 -10.69 -63.37 -4.85
N ASN A 49 -10.17 -64.22 -4.03
CA ASN A 49 -8.79 -64.62 -3.82
C ASN A 49 -8.20 -65.31 -5.05
N SER A 50 -7.10 -64.79 -5.62
CA SER A 50 -6.12 -65.64 -6.34
C SER A 50 -4.82 -64.89 -6.56
N GLY A 51 -3.71 -65.42 -6.00
CA GLY A 51 -2.35 -65.12 -6.48
C GLY A 51 -1.54 -64.16 -5.59
N THR A 52 -0.91 -64.74 -4.60
CA THR A 52 0.32 -64.20 -4.00
C THR A 52 1.38 -64.02 -5.08
N GLU A 53 1.73 -62.77 -5.41
CA GLU A 53 3.08 -62.33 -5.79
C GLU A 53 3.08 -60.87 -6.20
N ASN A 54 3.98 -60.07 -5.56
CA ASN A 54 4.37 -58.71 -5.95
C ASN A 54 3.43 -57.53 -5.58
N ILE A 55 3.15 -57.32 -4.28
CA ILE A 55 2.78 -56.01 -3.76
C ILE A 55 3.91 -55.47 -2.91
N GLU A 56 5.10 -55.46 -3.45
CA GLU A 56 6.24 -54.69 -2.89
C GLU A 56 6.79 -53.77 -3.96
N LYS A 57 6.03 -52.78 -4.36
CA LYS A 57 6.52 -51.55 -5.00
C LYS A 57 5.39 -50.56 -5.25
N LEU A 58 4.53 -50.32 -4.28
CA LEU A 58 3.80 -49.04 -4.26
C LEU A 58 4.76 -47.99 -3.73
N GLY A 59 5.27 -47.22 -4.68
CA GLY A 59 6.34 -46.27 -4.49
C GLY A 59 6.17 -45.39 -3.26
N GLU A 60 7.23 -45.27 -2.52
CA GLU A 60 7.46 -44.11 -1.70
C GLU A 60 7.12 -42.88 -2.54
N MET A 61 5.99 -42.24 -2.25
CA MET A 61 5.75 -40.87 -2.70
C MET A 61 6.85 -40.06 -2.01
N GLN A 62 7.96 -39.85 -2.70
CA GLN A 62 8.99 -38.91 -2.25
C GLN A 62 8.27 -37.58 -2.13
N GLU A 63 8.01 -37.18 -0.88
CA GLU A 63 7.57 -35.84 -0.57
C GLU A 63 8.65 -34.88 -1.09
N ILE A 64 8.36 -34.21 -2.20
CA ILE A 64 9.28 -33.26 -2.83
C ILE A 64 9.43 -32.08 -1.86
N GLU A 65 10.54 -32.06 -1.11
CA GLU A 65 10.84 -30.96 -0.20
C GLU A 65 10.90 -29.65 -0.98
N LYS A 66 9.96 -28.75 -0.70
CA LYS A 66 9.91 -27.42 -1.36
C LYS A 66 11.09 -26.58 -0.95
N LYS A 67 11.60 -25.81 -1.90
CA LYS A 67 12.74 -24.91 -1.69
C LYS A 67 12.34 -23.68 -0.87
N LYS A 68 13.07 -23.38 0.19
CA LYS A 68 12.88 -22.17 1.02
C LYS A 68 13.38 -20.94 0.28
N VAL A 69 12.46 -20.00 -0.01
CA VAL A 69 12.77 -18.74 -0.66
C VAL A 69 12.85 -17.59 0.37
N THR A 70 13.54 -16.52 -0.01
CA THR A 70 13.67 -15.31 0.79
C THR A 70 12.94 -14.17 0.08
N LEU A 71 11.92 -13.61 0.73
CA LEU A 71 11.23 -12.40 0.31
C LEU A 71 11.75 -11.23 1.14
N THR A 72 12.36 -10.25 0.49
CA THR A 72 12.87 -9.03 1.13
C THR A 72 12.12 -7.81 0.61
N ALA A 73 11.78 -6.89 1.49
CA ALA A 73 11.15 -5.63 1.15
C ALA A 73 11.62 -4.58 2.17
N PRO A 74 12.53 -3.68 1.80
CA PRO A 74 13.06 -2.67 2.72
C PRO A 74 11.99 -1.62 3.05
N ASP A 75 12.15 -0.98 4.20
CA ASP A 75 11.39 0.20 4.57
C ASP A 75 11.59 1.32 3.55
N VAL A 76 10.52 2.10 3.30
CA VAL A 76 10.56 3.24 2.40
C VAL A 76 10.30 4.53 3.19
N LYS A 77 11.17 5.52 3.03
CA LYS A 77 10.97 6.89 3.52
C LYS A 77 10.96 7.83 2.33
N MET A 78 9.83 8.49 2.10
CA MET A 78 9.63 9.36 0.94
C MET A 78 8.91 10.66 1.32
N HIS A 79 8.89 11.65 0.43
CA HIS A 79 8.01 12.79 0.51
C HIS A 79 6.74 12.55 -0.32
N TYR A 80 5.66 13.22 0.05
CA TYR A 80 4.41 13.11 -0.68
C TYR A 80 4.63 13.37 -2.17
N ASN A 81 4.21 12.40 -3.00
CA ASN A 81 4.26 12.47 -4.47
C ASN A 81 5.67 12.67 -5.06
N ASP A 82 6.73 12.12 -4.45
CA ASP A 82 8.10 12.21 -4.97
C ASP A 82 8.41 11.16 -6.06
N GLY A 83 7.49 10.23 -6.33
CA GLY A 83 7.61 9.19 -7.34
C GLY A 83 8.28 7.90 -6.85
N SER A 84 8.63 7.81 -5.56
CA SER A 84 9.17 6.58 -4.96
C SER A 84 8.19 5.42 -5.07
N LYS A 85 8.73 4.20 -5.16
CA LYS A 85 7.96 2.96 -5.23
C LYS A 85 8.32 2.07 -4.05
N PHE A 86 7.36 1.29 -3.60
CA PHE A 86 7.63 0.15 -2.76
C PHE A 86 8.02 -1.05 -3.63
N THR A 87 9.07 -1.77 -3.24
CA THR A 87 9.60 -2.90 -4.01
C THR A 87 9.91 -4.06 -3.10
N ALA A 88 9.34 -5.23 -3.41
CA ALA A 88 9.68 -6.51 -2.82
C ALA A 88 10.56 -7.31 -3.79
N MET A 89 11.51 -8.08 -3.27
CA MET A 89 12.43 -8.92 -4.04
C MET A 89 12.39 -10.35 -3.54
N LEU A 90 12.22 -11.30 -4.47
CA LEU A 90 12.21 -12.73 -4.20
C LEU A 90 13.49 -13.39 -4.67
N LYS A 91 14.10 -14.21 -3.80
CA LYS A 91 15.33 -14.97 -4.08
C LYS A 91 15.24 -16.40 -3.56
N TYR A 92 15.90 -17.31 -4.26
CA TYR A 92 16.28 -18.62 -3.76
C TYR A 92 17.80 -18.69 -3.63
N LYS A 93 18.31 -18.85 -2.39
CA LYS A 93 19.75 -18.70 -2.13
C LYS A 93 20.25 -17.34 -2.66
N LYS A 94 21.21 -17.33 -3.59
CA LYS A 94 21.74 -16.10 -4.23
C LYS A 94 21.07 -15.75 -5.56
N LYS A 95 20.20 -16.61 -6.12
CA LYS A 95 19.56 -16.40 -7.41
C LYS A 95 18.23 -15.65 -7.24
N VAL A 96 17.94 -14.67 -8.09
CA VAL A 96 16.66 -13.96 -8.14
C VAL A 96 15.60 -14.85 -8.80
N ILE A 97 14.34 -14.75 -8.36
CA ILE A 97 13.23 -15.49 -8.94
C ILE A 97 12.34 -14.50 -9.68
N GLY A 98 12.33 -14.58 -11.00
CA GLY A 98 11.41 -13.86 -11.87
C GLY A 98 10.10 -14.62 -12.06
N ASN A 99 9.09 -13.93 -12.60
CA ASN A 99 7.79 -14.48 -12.93
C ASN A 99 7.00 -15.10 -11.76
N ALA A 100 7.33 -14.73 -10.52
CA ALA A 100 6.61 -15.17 -9.31
C ALA A 100 5.55 -14.15 -8.91
N LYS A 101 4.36 -14.60 -8.47
CA LYS A 101 3.29 -13.73 -7.98
C LYS A 101 3.55 -13.32 -6.54
N ILE A 102 3.62 -12.01 -6.28
CA ILE A 102 3.75 -11.41 -4.95
C ILE A 102 2.50 -10.59 -4.67
N GLN A 103 1.87 -10.81 -3.52
CA GLN A 103 0.81 -9.97 -3.00
C GLN A 103 1.43 -8.94 -2.05
N ILE A 104 1.10 -7.67 -2.25
CA ILE A 104 1.54 -6.54 -1.42
C ILE A 104 0.29 -5.90 -0.84
N GLN A 105 0.15 -5.97 0.48
CA GLN A 105 -0.96 -5.40 1.22
C GLN A 105 -0.51 -4.12 1.91
N ILE A 106 -1.19 -3.02 1.66
CA ILE A 106 -0.93 -1.70 2.25
C ILE A 106 -2.23 -0.91 2.35
N ASN A 107 -2.49 -0.28 3.49
CA ASN A 107 -3.64 0.60 3.70
C ASN A 107 -4.98 -0.06 3.31
N GLY A 108 -5.20 -1.31 3.69
CA GLY A 108 -6.41 -2.08 3.38
C GLY A 108 -6.54 -2.55 1.92
N GLN A 109 -5.58 -2.23 1.06
CA GLN A 109 -5.56 -2.64 -0.35
C GLN A 109 -4.57 -3.78 -0.57
N THR A 110 -4.90 -4.70 -1.49
CA THR A 110 -4.03 -5.80 -1.92
C THR A 110 -3.68 -5.66 -3.38
N PHE A 111 -2.39 -5.62 -3.68
CA PHE A 111 -1.85 -5.56 -5.04
C PHE A 111 -1.16 -6.88 -5.36
N THR A 112 -1.59 -7.57 -6.42
CA THR A 112 -0.87 -8.73 -6.93
C THR A 112 0.05 -8.27 -8.07
N LYS A 113 1.35 -8.51 -7.92
CA LYS A 113 2.39 -8.16 -8.89
C LYS A 113 3.24 -9.38 -9.20
N THR A 114 3.71 -9.46 -10.44
CA THR A 114 4.65 -10.49 -10.87
C THR A 114 6.07 -9.93 -10.78
N THR A 115 7.01 -10.73 -10.28
CA THR A 115 8.43 -10.33 -10.24
C THR A 115 9.02 -10.26 -11.65
N ASP A 116 9.82 -9.24 -11.89
CA ASP A 116 10.59 -9.05 -13.13
C ASP A 116 11.80 -10.01 -13.20
N SER A 117 12.61 -9.90 -14.27
CA SER A 117 13.84 -10.68 -14.46
C SER A 117 14.89 -10.47 -13.36
N LYS A 118 14.75 -9.40 -12.56
CA LYS A 118 15.61 -9.10 -11.40
C LYS A 118 14.97 -9.55 -10.08
N GLY A 119 13.89 -10.33 -10.14
CA GLY A 119 13.15 -10.82 -8.98
C GLY A 119 12.38 -9.75 -8.21
N LYS A 120 12.06 -8.59 -8.83
CA LYS A 120 11.42 -7.45 -8.18
C LYS A 120 9.96 -7.31 -8.55
N ALA A 121 9.11 -7.09 -7.55
CA ALA A 121 7.71 -6.71 -7.69
C ALA A 121 7.51 -5.34 -7.03
N SER A 122 6.93 -4.36 -7.75
CA SER A 122 6.83 -2.98 -7.27
C SER A 122 5.43 -2.41 -7.40
N ILE A 123 5.07 -1.52 -6.47
CA ILE A 123 3.85 -0.70 -6.52
C ILE A 123 4.19 0.77 -6.37
N ASN A 124 3.35 1.65 -6.96
CA ASN A 124 3.44 3.08 -6.75
C ASN A 124 2.84 3.45 -5.38
N LEU A 125 3.42 4.47 -4.74
CA LEU A 125 3.00 4.94 -3.42
C LEU A 125 2.30 6.30 -3.54
N ASN A 126 1.00 6.27 -3.87
CA ASN A 126 0.18 7.47 -4.03
C ASN A 126 -0.73 7.72 -2.81
N TYR A 127 -0.19 7.53 -1.61
CA TYR A 127 -0.91 7.73 -0.35
C TYR A 127 -0.61 9.10 0.25
N LYS A 128 -1.51 9.59 1.09
CA LYS A 128 -1.29 10.83 1.88
C LYS A 128 -0.07 10.68 2.79
N SER A 129 0.42 11.80 3.33
CA SER A 129 1.46 11.76 4.37
C SER A 129 0.99 10.94 5.58
N GLY A 130 1.88 10.12 6.10
CA GLY A 130 1.57 9.17 7.17
C GLY A 130 2.54 8.00 7.20
N THR A 131 2.31 7.08 8.12
CA THR A 131 3.04 5.81 8.24
C THR A 131 2.11 4.66 7.91
N TYR A 132 2.55 3.77 7.04
CA TYR A 132 1.79 2.63 6.54
C TYR A 132 2.57 1.34 6.77
N HIS A 133 1.92 0.33 7.32
CA HIS A 133 2.47 -1.01 7.43
C HIS A 133 2.17 -1.78 6.15
N VAL A 134 3.19 -2.48 5.65
CA VAL A 134 3.11 -3.26 4.43
C VAL A 134 3.38 -4.72 4.75
N LEU A 135 2.54 -5.60 4.25
CA LEU A 135 2.73 -7.04 4.27
C LEU A 135 2.94 -7.53 2.83
N SER A 136 4.10 -8.11 2.56
CA SER A 136 4.39 -8.76 1.28
C SER A 136 4.33 -10.26 1.44
N ILE A 137 3.63 -10.96 0.53
CA ILE A 137 3.32 -12.38 0.60
C ILE A 137 3.68 -13.04 -0.72
N CYS A 138 4.52 -14.05 -0.66
CA CYS A 138 4.69 -15.05 -1.71
C CYS A 138 3.99 -16.32 -1.24
N LYS A 139 2.93 -16.77 -1.93
CA LYS A 139 2.19 -17.98 -1.53
C LYS A 139 2.97 -19.28 -1.77
N GLY A 140 4.07 -19.19 -2.52
CA GLY A 140 4.79 -20.37 -2.99
C GLY A 140 4.08 -21.04 -4.16
N ASN A 141 4.59 -22.22 -4.55
CA ASN A 141 4.07 -23.12 -5.57
C ASN A 141 4.56 -24.55 -5.30
N ASP A 142 4.54 -25.42 -6.28
CA ASP A 142 5.00 -26.80 -6.12
C ASP A 142 6.50 -26.91 -5.89
N GLU A 143 7.28 -25.93 -6.34
CA GLU A 143 8.75 -25.89 -6.20
C GLU A 143 9.22 -25.12 -4.99
N PHE A 144 8.50 -24.05 -4.59
CA PHE A 144 8.92 -23.10 -3.56
C PHE A 144 7.92 -23.02 -2.40
N GLU A 145 8.43 -22.93 -1.16
CA GLU A 145 7.62 -22.64 0.01
C GLU A 145 7.07 -21.22 -0.02
N GLY A 146 5.91 -21.03 0.60
CA GLY A 146 5.35 -19.71 0.83
C GLY A 146 6.19 -18.93 1.85
N THR A 147 6.28 -17.59 1.68
CA THR A 147 7.00 -16.72 2.61
C THR A 147 6.37 -15.34 2.68
N THR A 148 6.57 -14.65 3.80
CA THR A 148 6.05 -13.31 4.03
C THR A 148 7.12 -12.40 4.61
N THR A 149 6.98 -11.08 4.38
CA THR A 149 7.79 -10.06 5.05
C THR A 149 6.98 -8.82 5.34
N LYS A 150 7.32 -8.15 6.44
CA LYS A 150 6.69 -6.90 6.88
C LYS A 150 7.65 -5.74 6.66
N SER A 151 7.11 -4.58 6.32
CA SER A 151 7.88 -3.35 6.10
C SER A 151 7.05 -2.13 6.47
N THR A 152 7.70 -0.98 6.56
CA THR A 152 7.08 0.30 6.86
C THR A 152 7.33 1.29 5.72
N VAL A 153 6.26 1.97 5.29
CA VAL A 153 6.33 3.10 4.36
C VAL A 153 6.00 4.37 5.14
N THR A 154 6.95 5.30 5.20
CA THR A 154 6.76 6.62 5.81
C THR A 154 6.73 7.69 4.72
N ILE A 155 5.58 8.34 4.55
CA ILE A 155 5.38 9.43 3.60
C ILE A 155 5.36 10.76 4.37
N LYS A 156 6.39 11.57 4.18
CA LYS A 156 6.52 12.88 4.83
C LYS A 156 5.64 13.91 4.11
N SER A 157 4.96 14.76 4.89
CA SER A 157 4.23 15.90 4.35
C SER A 157 5.18 16.87 3.66
N THR A 158 4.72 17.47 2.57
CA THR A 158 5.37 18.62 1.92
C THR A 158 4.94 19.96 2.54
N ILE A 159 4.13 19.91 3.59
CA ILE A 159 3.71 21.10 4.34
C ILE A 159 3.97 20.83 5.81
N LYS A 160 4.66 21.76 6.48
CA LYS A 160 4.83 21.78 7.93
C LYS A 160 4.08 22.98 8.48
N CYS A 161 3.05 22.72 9.24
CA CYS A 161 2.24 23.73 9.94
C CYS A 161 1.88 23.22 11.33
N SER A 162 1.44 24.12 12.19
CA SER A 162 0.87 23.81 13.50
C SER A 162 -0.46 24.53 13.65
N ASP A 163 -1.28 24.06 14.56
CA ASP A 163 -2.48 24.77 14.95
C ASP A 163 -2.13 26.13 15.52
N PHE A 164 -2.97 27.11 15.23
CA PHE A 164 -2.73 28.48 15.63
C PHE A 164 -4.00 29.08 16.22
N SER A 165 -3.86 29.70 17.37
CA SER A 165 -4.91 30.46 18.02
C SER A 165 -4.39 31.84 18.44
N LYS A 166 -5.21 32.88 18.26
CA LYS A 166 -4.89 34.22 18.71
C LYS A 166 -6.12 34.91 19.28
N TYR A 167 -5.87 35.90 20.16
CA TYR A 167 -6.92 36.81 20.62
C TYR A 167 -7.28 37.79 19.52
N TYR A 168 -8.52 38.25 19.53
CA TYR A 168 -8.99 39.25 18.60
C TYR A 168 -8.09 40.51 18.64
N LYS A 169 -7.76 41.05 17.47
CA LYS A 169 -6.81 42.18 17.28
C LYS A 169 -5.37 41.96 17.76
N ASN A 170 -4.97 40.74 18.11
CA ASN A 170 -3.56 40.45 18.38
C ASN A 170 -2.79 40.41 17.04
N ASN A 171 -1.55 40.92 17.02
CA ASN A 171 -0.68 40.95 15.82
C ASN A 171 0.04 39.62 15.52
N ALA A 172 -0.27 38.54 16.25
CA ALA A 172 0.33 37.25 16.01
C ALA A 172 -0.04 36.75 14.60
N LYS A 173 0.93 36.18 13.89
CA LYS A 173 0.81 35.74 12.50
C LYS A 173 0.87 34.23 12.43
N TYR A 174 0.03 33.63 11.56
CA TYR A 174 0.15 32.23 11.23
C TYR A 174 1.32 31.99 10.28
N SER A 175 2.09 30.93 10.50
CA SER A 175 3.20 30.57 9.64
C SER A 175 3.19 29.08 9.29
N SER A 176 3.64 28.75 8.09
CA SER A 176 3.83 27.38 7.64
C SER A 176 4.99 27.28 6.66
N THR A 177 5.60 26.10 6.61
CA THR A 177 6.73 25.83 5.71
C THR A 177 6.30 24.86 4.61
N PHE A 178 6.64 25.18 3.39
CA PHE A 178 6.35 24.37 2.21
C PHE A 178 7.62 23.77 1.65
N TYR A 179 7.54 22.52 1.22
CA TYR A 179 8.65 21.77 0.66
C TYR A 179 8.29 21.25 -0.74
N ASP A 180 9.29 21.11 -1.59
CA ASP A 180 9.15 20.38 -2.84
C ASP A 180 9.07 18.86 -2.59
N LYS A 181 8.84 18.08 -3.65
CA LYS A 181 8.80 16.61 -3.58
C LYS A 181 10.14 15.97 -3.17
N LYS A 182 11.25 16.70 -3.17
CA LYS A 182 12.56 16.26 -2.69
C LYS A 182 12.82 16.69 -1.25
N GLY A 183 11.87 17.35 -0.61
CA GLY A 183 11.99 17.87 0.76
C GLY A 183 12.82 19.15 0.85
N LYS A 184 13.08 19.83 -0.25
CA LYS A 184 13.72 21.16 -0.22
C LYS A 184 12.66 22.22 0.03
N PRO A 185 12.93 23.20 0.90
CA PRO A 185 12.05 24.32 1.13
C PRO A 185 11.75 25.11 -0.15
N LEU A 186 10.47 25.36 -0.40
CA LEU A 186 10.01 26.18 -1.53
C LEU A 186 10.22 27.67 -1.17
N LYS A 187 10.95 28.38 -2.01
CA LYS A 187 11.20 29.82 -1.88
C LYS A 187 10.53 30.57 -3.01
N ASN A 188 10.05 31.79 -2.74
CA ASN A 188 9.42 32.67 -3.71
C ASN A 188 8.30 32.00 -4.53
N THR A 189 7.59 31.05 -3.92
CA THR A 189 6.53 30.26 -4.56
C THR A 189 5.17 30.73 -4.07
N ALA A 190 4.21 30.93 -4.97
CA ALA A 190 2.86 31.29 -4.62
C ALA A 190 2.16 30.10 -3.93
N VAL A 191 1.65 30.31 -2.73
CA VAL A 191 0.87 29.33 -1.95
C VAL A 191 -0.47 29.92 -1.59
N LYS A 192 -1.47 29.05 -1.41
CA LYS A 192 -2.84 29.45 -1.08
C LYS A 192 -3.21 28.97 0.32
N PHE A 193 -3.71 29.86 1.13
CA PHE A 193 -4.33 29.59 2.42
C PHE A 193 -5.85 29.76 2.30
N LYS A 194 -6.60 28.82 2.81
CA LYS A 194 -8.05 28.94 2.92
C LYS A 194 -8.39 29.12 4.40
N LEU A 195 -9.01 30.23 4.72
CA LEU A 195 -9.59 30.50 6.04
C LEU A 195 -11.10 30.72 5.87
N ASP A 196 -11.89 29.88 6.45
CA ASP A 196 -13.34 29.80 6.22
C ASP A 196 -13.67 29.71 4.71
N LYS A 197 -14.33 30.73 4.18
CA LYS A 197 -14.72 30.80 2.76
C LYS A 197 -13.73 31.60 1.90
N LYS A 198 -12.73 32.26 2.53
CA LYS A 198 -11.77 33.13 1.82
C LYS A 198 -10.49 32.41 1.49
N ILE A 199 -9.94 32.69 0.31
CA ILE A 199 -8.65 32.17 -0.16
C ILE A 199 -7.67 33.33 -0.24
N TYR A 200 -6.52 33.16 0.37
CA TYR A 200 -5.42 34.11 0.37
C TYR A 200 -4.26 33.52 -0.39
N THR A 201 -3.68 34.28 -1.31
CA THR A 201 -2.49 33.89 -2.07
C THR A 201 -1.31 34.70 -1.58
N VAL A 202 -0.26 34.03 -1.11
CA VAL A 202 0.97 34.67 -0.63
C VAL A 202 2.18 33.95 -1.24
N LYS A 203 3.32 34.63 -1.31
CA LYS A 203 4.58 34.00 -1.77
C LYS A 203 5.43 33.60 -0.58
N THR A 204 5.99 32.41 -0.62
CA THR A 204 6.96 31.97 0.39
C THR A 204 8.21 32.86 0.34
N ASN A 205 8.71 33.28 1.50
CA ASN A 205 9.88 34.15 1.64
C ASN A 205 11.19 33.34 1.62
N SER A 206 12.32 34.04 1.75
CA SER A 206 13.65 33.42 1.78
C SER A 206 13.88 32.47 2.97
N LYS A 207 13.16 32.66 4.07
CA LYS A 207 13.19 31.80 5.27
C LYS A 207 12.17 30.68 5.22
N VAL A 208 11.38 30.62 4.12
CA VAL A 208 10.36 29.58 3.89
C VAL A 208 9.18 29.59 4.87
N LEU A 209 9.12 30.63 5.68
CA LEU A 209 8.03 30.88 6.59
C LEU A 209 7.16 32.00 6.01
N GLU A 210 5.91 31.68 5.67
CA GLU A 210 4.94 32.72 5.42
C GLU A 210 4.22 33.06 6.71
N SER A 211 4.27 34.33 7.06
CA SER A 211 3.47 34.87 8.14
C SER A 211 2.29 35.63 7.54
N TRP A 212 1.11 35.29 7.98
CA TRP A 212 -0.12 35.94 7.53
C TRP A 212 -0.68 36.80 8.69
N PRO A 213 -1.19 38.01 8.37
CA PRO A 213 -1.69 38.94 9.38
C PRO A 213 -2.91 38.45 10.14
#